data_0cbeb2307c18bfe0f084d6ce9a47a579
#
_entry.id   0cbeb2307c18bfe0f084d6ce9a47a579
#
_cell.length_a   1.000
_cell.length_b   1.000
_cell.length_c   1.000
_cell.angle_alpha   90.00
_cell.angle_beta   90.00
_cell.angle_gamma   90.00
#
_symmetry.space_group_name_H-M   'P 1'
#
loop_
_entity.id
_entity.type
_entity.pdbx_description
1 polymer ?
#
loop_
_entity_poly.entity_id
_entity_poly.type
_entity_poly.pdbx_seq_one_letter_code
_entity_poly.pdbx_strand_id
1 'polypeptide(L)'
;MKGPVLTETTLSLIAAIPMPVLVIGQDERIRATNPALDAILGRDLTGKHHITALRQPGVIDAIARVRGSGGAASVRFVSRDRDKDTPYLVHITAASNDIVLCLEDQSAAEDVGKMRRDFVANVSHELRTPLTALLGFIETLGGAARDDATARARFLGIMAHEAERMTRLVDDLLSLSRVEEDERVRPRELVDLC
;
A
#
# COMPACT_ATOMS: atom_id res chain seq x y z
N MET A 1 -11.42 38.71 10.30
CA MET A 1 -12.82 38.64 9.77
C MET A 1 -13.22 37.16 9.85
N LYS A 2 -14.30 36.82 10.56
CA LYS A 2 -14.88 35.47 10.51
C LYS A 2 -15.41 35.22 9.11
N GLY A 3 -14.88 34.22 8.42
CA GLY A 3 -15.42 33.80 7.11
C GLY A 3 -16.89 33.35 7.21
N PRO A 4 -17.61 33.24 6.08
CA PRO A 4 -19.03 32.88 6.08
C PRO A 4 -19.21 31.54 6.79
N VAL A 5 -20.23 31.44 7.64
CA VAL A 5 -20.56 30.20 8.37
C VAL A 5 -20.99 29.15 7.35
N LEU A 6 -20.46 27.91 7.46
CA LEU A 6 -20.93 26.81 6.62
C LEU A 6 -22.42 26.57 6.88
N THR A 7 -23.18 26.39 5.81
CA THR A 7 -24.62 26.10 5.93
C THR A 7 -24.86 24.73 6.56
N GLU A 8 -26.02 24.55 7.19
CA GLU A 8 -26.41 23.26 7.77
C GLU A 8 -26.42 22.14 6.71
N THR A 9 -26.87 22.47 5.49
CA THR A 9 -26.81 21.56 4.34
C THR A 9 -25.37 21.11 4.04
N THR A 10 -24.41 22.06 4.04
CA THR A 10 -22.98 21.72 3.78
C THR A 10 -22.42 20.82 4.86
N LEU A 11 -22.73 21.09 6.13
CA LEU A 11 -22.30 20.25 7.24
C LEU A 11 -22.90 18.85 7.17
N SER A 12 -24.17 18.72 6.79
CA SER A 12 -24.85 17.43 6.59
C SER A 12 -24.21 16.63 5.45
N LEU A 13 -23.85 17.30 4.34
CA LEU A 13 -23.16 16.64 3.23
C LEU A 13 -21.76 16.15 3.65
N ILE A 14 -21.00 16.95 4.37
CA ILE A 14 -19.68 16.55 4.89
C ILE A 14 -19.81 15.36 5.84
N ALA A 15 -20.81 15.37 6.72
CA ALA A 15 -21.07 14.29 7.67
C ALA A 15 -21.45 12.97 6.98
N ALA A 16 -22.09 13.03 5.81
CA ALA A 16 -22.49 11.85 5.04
C ALA A 16 -21.32 11.21 4.24
N ILE A 17 -20.17 11.89 4.12
CA ILE A 17 -19.01 11.33 3.41
C ILE A 17 -18.36 10.25 4.28
N PRO A 18 -18.16 9.01 3.77
CA PRO A 18 -17.59 7.92 4.55
C PRO A 18 -16.07 8.07 4.76
N MET A 19 -15.40 8.87 3.94
CA MET A 19 -13.97 9.16 4.08
C MET A 19 -13.75 10.27 5.12
N PRO A 20 -12.64 10.26 5.87
CA PRO A 20 -12.28 11.33 6.78
C PRO A 20 -12.12 12.66 6.05
N VAL A 21 -12.86 13.68 6.47
CA VAL A 21 -12.87 15.02 5.83
C VAL A 21 -12.61 16.11 6.87
N LEU A 22 -11.78 17.07 6.45
CA LEU A 22 -11.45 18.29 7.20
C LEU A 22 -11.63 19.50 6.29
N VAL A 23 -12.26 20.54 6.79
CA VAL A 23 -12.38 21.85 6.09
C VAL A 23 -11.64 22.92 6.87
N ILE A 24 -10.75 23.65 6.21
CA ILE A 24 -9.94 24.72 6.79
C ILE A 24 -10.36 26.06 6.18
N GLY A 25 -10.68 27.02 7.03
CA GLY A 25 -11.03 28.38 6.64
C GLY A 25 -9.82 29.23 6.22
N GLN A 26 -10.10 30.46 5.76
CA GLN A 26 -9.06 31.44 5.44
C GLN A 26 -8.21 31.86 6.65
N ASP A 27 -8.77 31.76 7.84
CA ASP A 27 -8.13 32.06 9.13
C ASP A 27 -7.28 30.87 9.66
N GLU A 28 -7.02 29.87 8.80
CA GLU A 28 -6.25 28.66 9.10
C GLU A 28 -6.86 27.80 10.21
N ARG A 29 -8.12 28.08 10.56
CA ARG A 29 -8.85 27.29 11.54
C ARG A 29 -9.72 26.23 10.87
N ILE A 30 -9.87 25.14 11.56
CA ILE A 30 -10.75 24.04 11.18
C ILE A 30 -12.19 24.50 11.33
N ARG A 31 -12.95 24.49 10.23
CA ARG A 31 -14.36 24.88 10.18
C ARG A 31 -15.31 23.74 10.37
N ALA A 32 -14.93 22.58 9.85
CA ALA A 32 -15.71 21.35 9.96
C ALA A 32 -14.81 20.14 9.90
N THR A 33 -15.23 19.11 10.60
CA THR A 33 -14.78 17.72 10.49
C THR A 33 -15.99 16.81 10.31
N ASN A 34 -15.78 15.59 9.87
CA ASN A 34 -16.84 14.61 9.83
C ASN A 34 -16.58 13.47 10.86
N PRO A 35 -17.59 12.64 11.17
CA PRO A 35 -17.45 11.55 12.14
C PRO A 35 -16.31 10.59 11.82
N ALA A 36 -16.01 10.36 10.53
CA ALA A 36 -14.91 9.50 10.11
C ALA A 36 -13.54 10.08 10.51
N LEU A 37 -13.35 11.39 10.40
CA LEU A 37 -12.13 12.05 10.86
C LEU A 37 -12.02 12.08 12.38
N ASP A 38 -13.14 12.37 13.07
CA ASP A 38 -13.19 12.44 14.52
C ASP A 38 -12.83 11.08 15.16
N ALA A 39 -13.19 9.98 14.52
CA ALA A 39 -12.81 8.63 14.95
C ALA A 39 -11.29 8.39 14.87
N ILE A 40 -10.60 8.98 13.90
CA ILE A 40 -9.13 8.82 13.71
C ILE A 40 -8.37 9.74 14.66
N LEU A 41 -8.78 10.99 14.77
CA LEU A 41 -8.10 12.00 15.58
C LEU A 41 -8.64 12.10 17.00
N GLY A 42 -9.73 11.39 17.30
CA GLY A 42 -10.28 11.20 18.64
C GLY A 42 -10.79 12.46 19.35
N ARG A 43 -11.06 13.58 18.60
CA ARG A 43 -11.44 14.87 19.20
C ARG A 43 -12.19 15.77 18.22
N ASP A 44 -13.10 16.55 18.76
CA ASP A 44 -13.62 17.75 18.08
C ASP A 44 -12.48 18.76 17.90
N LEU A 45 -12.13 19.03 16.63
CA LEU A 45 -11.06 19.93 16.22
C LEU A 45 -11.61 21.26 15.73
N THR A 46 -12.90 21.44 15.62
CA THR A 46 -13.56 22.63 15.11
C THR A 46 -13.12 23.89 15.87
N GLY A 47 -12.75 24.93 15.13
CA GLY A 47 -12.25 26.20 15.68
C GLY A 47 -10.75 26.20 16.04
N LYS A 48 -10.08 25.04 16.08
CA LYS A 48 -8.62 24.98 16.32
C LYS A 48 -7.85 25.25 15.05
N HIS A 49 -6.60 25.68 15.20
CA HIS A 49 -5.70 25.83 14.06
C HIS A 49 -5.37 24.45 13.46
N HIS A 50 -5.34 24.34 12.13
CA HIS A 50 -5.16 23.06 11.43
C HIS A 50 -3.86 22.32 11.81
N ILE A 51 -2.79 23.06 12.18
CA ILE A 51 -1.51 22.48 12.63
C ILE A 51 -1.70 21.60 13.90
N THR A 52 -2.72 21.86 14.71
CA THR A 52 -2.97 21.02 15.89
C THR A 52 -3.38 19.59 15.55
N ALA A 53 -4.01 19.41 14.39
CA ALA A 53 -4.47 18.11 13.87
C ALA A 53 -3.41 17.48 12.93
N LEU A 54 -2.82 18.29 12.06
CA LEU A 54 -1.95 17.86 10.95
C LEU A 54 -0.56 18.48 11.12
N ARG A 55 0.27 17.86 11.97
CA ARG A 55 1.59 18.41 12.35
C ARG A 55 2.73 18.07 11.39
N GLN A 56 2.49 17.24 10.37
CA GLN A 56 3.54 16.82 9.45
C GLN A 56 3.89 17.96 8.47
N PRO A 57 5.17 18.34 8.34
CA PRO A 57 5.58 19.46 7.50
C PRO A 57 5.08 19.37 6.06
N GLY A 58 5.13 18.17 5.45
CA GLY A 58 4.68 17.95 4.09
C GLY A 58 3.19 18.29 3.86
N VAL A 59 2.33 18.05 4.87
CA VAL A 59 0.90 18.41 4.80
C VAL A 59 0.73 19.91 4.93
N ILE A 60 1.45 20.54 5.86
CA ILE A 60 1.40 21.99 6.08
C ILE A 60 1.85 22.74 4.83
N ASP A 61 2.96 22.33 4.22
CA ASP A 61 3.49 22.92 3.00
C ASP A 61 2.53 22.74 1.81
N ALA A 62 1.88 21.57 1.71
CA ALA A 62 0.89 21.30 0.67
C ALA A 62 -0.36 22.17 0.83
N ILE A 63 -0.86 22.38 2.06
CA ILE A 63 -1.97 23.29 2.36
C ILE A 63 -1.60 24.72 1.96
N ALA A 64 -0.42 25.21 2.35
CA ALA A 64 0.05 26.56 2.02
C ALA A 64 0.17 26.75 0.50
N ARG A 65 0.68 25.77 -0.21
CA ARG A 65 0.82 25.78 -1.68
C ARG A 65 -0.54 25.83 -2.38
N VAL A 66 -1.49 24.98 -1.99
CA VAL A 66 -2.84 24.96 -2.57
C VAL A 66 -3.57 26.26 -2.27
N ARG A 67 -3.38 26.85 -1.08
CA ARG A 67 -3.95 28.14 -0.71
C ARG A 67 -3.41 29.28 -1.58
N GLY A 68 -2.13 29.29 -1.91
CA GLY A 68 -1.49 30.34 -2.70
C GLY A 68 -1.73 30.24 -4.19
N SER A 69 -1.77 29.03 -4.75
CA SER A 69 -1.87 28.81 -6.21
C SER A 69 -3.26 28.39 -6.68
N GLY A 70 -4.16 27.98 -5.77
CA GLY A 70 -5.37 27.25 -6.11
C GLY A 70 -5.05 25.81 -6.52
N GLY A 71 -6.05 25.08 -7.01
CA GLY A 71 -5.87 23.73 -7.50
C GLY A 71 -5.94 22.65 -6.44
N ALA A 72 -5.15 21.58 -6.62
CA ALA A 72 -5.14 20.43 -5.74
C ALA A 72 -3.71 19.90 -5.52
N ALA A 73 -3.51 19.19 -4.41
CA ALA A 73 -2.28 18.46 -4.10
C ALA A 73 -2.63 17.18 -3.37
N SER A 74 -1.73 16.20 -3.47
CA SER A 74 -1.81 14.98 -2.65
C SER A 74 -0.49 14.80 -1.91
N VAL A 75 -0.58 14.38 -0.65
CA VAL A 75 0.58 14.19 0.22
C VAL A 75 0.35 13.03 1.17
N ARG A 76 1.41 12.28 1.45
CA ARG A 76 1.36 11.20 2.43
C ARG A 76 1.31 11.76 3.86
N PHE A 77 0.44 11.19 4.65
CA PHE A 77 0.28 11.46 6.08
C PHE A 77 0.24 10.14 6.85
N VAL A 78 0.92 10.08 7.99
CA VAL A 78 0.86 8.90 8.86
C VAL A 78 0.18 9.32 10.16
N SER A 79 -0.99 8.77 10.41
CA SER A 79 -1.64 8.91 11.70
C SER A 79 -0.97 7.94 12.68
N ARG A 80 -0.48 8.49 13.80
CA ARG A 80 0.11 7.70 14.88
C ARG A 80 -0.92 7.55 15.98
N ASP A 81 -1.58 6.41 16.01
CA ASP A 81 -2.38 6.01 17.16
C ASP A 81 -1.55 5.12 18.09
N ARG A 82 -2.03 4.92 19.32
CA ARG A 82 -1.27 4.21 20.38
C ARG A 82 -0.81 2.80 19.97
N ASP A 83 -1.54 2.15 19.07
CA ASP A 83 -1.30 0.76 18.70
C ASP A 83 -0.89 0.54 17.23
N LYS A 84 -1.11 1.50 16.34
CA LYS A 84 -0.83 1.31 14.91
C LYS A 84 -0.59 2.62 14.17
N ASP A 85 0.50 2.68 13.42
CA ASP A 85 0.75 3.72 12.43
C ASP A 85 -0.10 3.41 11.18
N THR A 86 -1.05 4.30 10.86
CA THR A 86 -1.91 4.14 9.68
C THR A 86 -1.51 5.15 8.61
N PRO A 87 -1.11 4.68 7.42
CA PRO A 87 -0.76 5.56 6.31
C PRO A 87 -2.01 6.06 5.60
N TYR A 88 -2.08 7.37 5.38
CA TYR A 88 -3.13 8.03 4.60
C TYR A 88 -2.52 8.78 3.42
N LEU A 89 -3.22 8.81 2.30
CA LEU A 89 -3.03 9.79 1.24
C LEU A 89 -4.01 10.93 1.48
N VAL A 90 -3.49 12.13 1.74
CA VAL A 90 -4.29 13.32 1.98
C VAL A 90 -4.46 14.08 0.67
N HIS A 91 -5.68 14.14 0.16
CA HIS A 91 -6.06 14.95 -0.97
C HIS A 91 -6.48 16.34 -0.47
N ILE A 92 -5.82 17.36 -0.97
CA ILE A 92 -5.98 18.75 -0.56
C ILE A 92 -6.48 19.53 -1.76
N THR A 93 -7.63 20.19 -1.63
CA THR A 93 -8.25 20.93 -2.74
C THR A 93 -8.76 22.29 -2.26
N ALA A 94 -8.53 23.32 -3.07
CA ALA A 94 -9.12 24.63 -2.84
C ALA A 94 -10.61 24.61 -3.22
N ALA A 95 -11.48 25.07 -2.33
CA ALA A 95 -12.92 25.19 -2.53
C ALA A 95 -13.37 26.59 -2.15
N SER A 96 -13.50 27.46 -3.14
CA SER A 96 -13.74 28.90 -2.94
C SER A 96 -12.68 29.52 -2.03
N ASN A 97 -13.05 29.86 -0.80
CA ASN A 97 -12.17 30.48 0.19
C ASN A 97 -11.65 29.49 1.23
N ASP A 98 -12.06 28.25 1.15
CA ASP A 98 -11.71 27.19 2.09
C ASP A 98 -10.79 26.15 1.43
N ILE A 99 -10.12 25.36 2.23
CA ILE A 99 -9.36 24.19 1.80
C ILE A 99 -10.06 22.95 2.34
N VAL A 100 -10.34 22.02 1.46
CA VAL A 100 -10.91 20.71 1.82
C VAL A 100 -9.83 19.66 1.75
N LEU A 101 -9.72 18.87 2.81
CA LEU A 101 -8.84 17.71 2.90
C LEU A 101 -9.68 16.45 3.01
N CYS A 102 -9.35 15.44 2.20
CA CYS A 102 -9.89 14.08 2.32
C CYS A 102 -8.73 13.12 2.58
N LEU A 103 -8.87 12.24 3.55
CA LEU A 103 -7.86 11.26 3.91
C LEU A 103 -8.28 9.89 3.38
N GLU A 104 -7.48 9.31 2.50
CA GLU A 104 -7.67 7.98 1.96
C GLU A 104 -6.73 7.00 2.69
N ASP A 105 -7.29 5.97 3.32
CA ASP A 105 -6.51 4.93 4.01
C ASP A 105 -5.75 4.09 2.98
N GLN A 106 -4.43 4.05 3.10
CA GLN A 106 -3.53 3.31 2.21
C GLN A 106 -3.08 1.98 2.81
N SER A 107 -3.60 1.57 3.98
CA SER A 107 -3.16 0.35 4.67
C SER A 107 -3.27 -0.88 3.78
N ALA A 108 -4.42 -1.09 3.15
CA ALA A 108 -4.63 -2.24 2.28
C ALA A 108 -3.68 -2.24 1.06
N ALA A 109 -3.46 -1.08 0.45
CA ALA A 109 -2.55 -0.94 -0.69
C ALA A 109 -1.09 -1.18 -0.29
N GLU A 110 -0.66 -0.68 0.88
CA GLU A 110 0.68 -0.92 1.41
C GLU A 110 0.89 -2.39 1.81
N ASP A 111 -0.11 -3.03 2.42
CA ASP A 111 -0.07 -4.44 2.79
C ASP A 111 0.08 -5.34 1.55
N VAL A 112 -0.69 -5.09 0.49
CA VAL A 112 -0.54 -5.79 -0.80
C VAL A 112 0.86 -5.55 -1.39
N GLY A 113 1.33 -4.31 -1.38
CA GLY A 113 2.67 -3.97 -1.87
C GLY A 113 3.78 -4.64 -1.07
N LYS A 114 3.62 -4.75 0.26
CA LYS A 114 4.55 -5.47 1.13
C LYS A 114 4.53 -6.97 0.83
N MET A 115 3.35 -7.58 0.80
CA MET A 115 3.19 -9.00 0.50
C MET A 115 3.85 -9.38 -0.83
N ARG A 116 3.68 -8.54 -1.87
CA ARG A 116 4.33 -8.76 -3.17
C ARG A 116 5.86 -8.69 -3.08
N ARG A 117 6.41 -7.74 -2.33
CA ARG A 117 7.88 -7.64 -2.13
C ARG A 117 8.43 -8.84 -1.37
N ASP A 118 7.76 -9.23 -0.28
CA ASP A 118 8.14 -10.36 0.55
C ASP A 118 8.07 -11.67 -0.26
N PHE A 119 7.03 -11.83 -1.10
CA PHE A 119 6.90 -12.95 -2.02
C PHE A 119 8.08 -13.05 -2.99
N VAL A 120 8.43 -11.96 -3.69
CA VAL A 120 9.57 -11.95 -4.63
C VAL A 120 10.89 -12.25 -3.91
N ALA A 121 11.09 -11.70 -2.70
CA ALA A 121 12.27 -11.98 -1.91
C ALA A 121 12.36 -13.46 -1.52
N ASN A 122 11.27 -14.05 -1.02
CA ASN A 122 11.22 -15.46 -0.62
C ASN A 122 11.47 -16.37 -1.81
N VAL A 123 10.82 -16.16 -2.96
CA VAL A 123 11.06 -16.91 -4.19
C VAL A 123 12.52 -16.84 -4.60
N SER A 124 13.12 -15.67 -4.55
CA SER A 124 14.53 -15.46 -4.91
C SER A 124 15.46 -16.26 -3.99
N HIS A 125 15.15 -16.32 -2.70
CA HIS A 125 15.91 -17.10 -1.74
C HIS A 125 15.75 -18.61 -1.95
N GLU A 126 14.50 -19.07 -2.17
CA GLU A 126 14.20 -20.51 -2.42
C GLU A 126 14.82 -21.03 -3.73
N LEU A 127 15.01 -20.18 -4.73
CA LEU A 127 15.70 -20.55 -5.97
C LEU A 127 17.23 -20.46 -5.86
N ARG A 128 17.77 -19.51 -5.08
CA ARG A 128 19.22 -19.31 -4.98
C ARG A 128 19.92 -20.49 -4.30
N THR A 129 19.32 -21.05 -3.26
CA THR A 129 19.91 -22.16 -2.49
C THR A 129 20.19 -23.40 -3.35
N PRO A 130 19.20 -23.98 -4.07
CA PRO A 130 19.43 -25.12 -4.93
C PRO A 130 20.37 -24.79 -6.09
N LEU A 131 20.27 -23.59 -6.66
CA LEU A 131 21.15 -23.16 -7.75
C LEU A 131 22.63 -23.12 -7.31
N THR A 132 22.90 -22.61 -6.10
CA THR A 132 24.25 -22.61 -5.52
C THR A 132 24.77 -24.04 -5.29
N ALA A 133 23.91 -24.94 -4.83
CA ALA A 133 24.26 -26.35 -4.66
C ALA A 133 24.59 -27.01 -6.01
N LEU A 134 23.76 -26.78 -7.03
CA LEU A 134 24.00 -27.28 -8.40
C LEU A 134 25.35 -26.81 -8.94
N LEU A 135 25.68 -25.52 -8.78
CA LEU A 135 26.97 -24.97 -9.19
C LEU A 135 28.14 -25.66 -8.49
N GLY A 136 28.04 -25.87 -7.18
CA GLY A 136 29.08 -26.58 -6.39
C GLY A 136 29.26 -28.04 -6.84
N PHE A 137 28.18 -28.76 -7.20
CA PHE A 137 28.27 -30.11 -7.76
C PHE A 137 28.91 -30.10 -9.17
N ILE A 138 28.60 -29.15 -10.02
CA ILE A 138 29.20 -28.98 -11.33
C ILE A 138 30.72 -28.75 -11.20
N GLU A 139 31.13 -27.85 -10.30
CA GLU A 139 32.56 -27.60 -10.01
C GLU A 139 33.27 -28.85 -9.49
N THR A 140 32.64 -29.59 -8.60
CA THR A 140 33.19 -30.84 -8.06
C THR A 140 33.34 -31.89 -9.14
N LEU A 141 32.36 -32.05 -10.03
CA LEU A 141 32.41 -32.96 -11.18
C LEU A 141 33.43 -32.56 -12.24
N GLY A 142 33.66 -31.27 -12.40
CA GLY A 142 34.67 -30.73 -13.30
C GLY A 142 36.10 -30.82 -12.74
N GLY A 143 36.23 -30.98 -11.41
CA GLY A 143 37.51 -31.00 -10.68
C GLY A 143 37.75 -32.31 -9.95
N ALA A 144 37.59 -32.33 -8.63
CA ALA A 144 38.01 -33.41 -7.73
C ALA A 144 37.35 -34.79 -8.01
N ALA A 145 36.10 -34.78 -8.52
CA ALA A 145 35.37 -36.04 -8.81
C ALA A 145 35.32 -36.36 -10.32
N ARG A 146 36.19 -35.77 -11.11
CA ARG A 146 36.17 -35.89 -12.58
C ARG A 146 36.31 -37.35 -13.05
N ASP A 147 37.19 -38.10 -12.41
CA ASP A 147 37.52 -39.47 -12.80
C ASP A 147 36.86 -40.53 -11.89
N ASP A 148 36.03 -40.12 -10.92
CA ASP A 148 35.28 -40.99 -10.03
C ASP A 148 33.85 -41.23 -10.58
N ALA A 149 33.66 -42.40 -11.22
CA ALA A 149 32.38 -42.81 -11.81
C ALA A 149 31.25 -42.91 -10.77
N THR A 150 31.57 -43.37 -9.54
CA THR A 150 30.58 -43.54 -8.47
C THR A 150 30.13 -42.18 -7.92
N ALA A 151 31.07 -41.31 -7.64
CA ALA A 151 30.77 -39.93 -7.23
C ALA A 151 29.98 -39.19 -8.30
N ARG A 152 30.33 -39.37 -9.56
CA ARG A 152 29.62 -38.75 -10.71
C ARG A 152 28.16 -39.18 -10.76
N ALA A 153 27.89 -40.52 -10.70
CA ALA A 153 26.51 -41.00 -10.73
C ALA A 153 25.69 -40.45 -9.56
N ARG A 154 26.27 -40.42 -8.37
CA ARG A 154 25.61 -39.88 -7.17
C ARG A 154 25.30 -38.39 -7.30
N PHE A 155 26.26 -37.54 -7.71
CA PHE A 155 26.06 -36.12 -7.83
C PHE A 155 25.06 -35.76 -8.95
N LEU A 156 25.10 -36.45 -10.08
CA LEU A 156 24.11 -36.28 -11.15
C LEU A 156 22.69 -36.62 -10.67
N GLY A 157 22.52 -37.67 -9.86
CA GLY A 157 21.23 -38.00 -9.25
C GLY A 157 20.71 -36.92 -8.31
N ILE A 158 21.58 -36.33 -7.47
CA ILE A 158 21.22 -35.20 -6.58
C ILE A 158 20.84 -33.97 -7.41
N MET A 159 21.63 -33.64 -8.44
CA MET A 159 21.37 -32.49 -9.31
C MET A 159 20.04 -32.62 -10.06
N ALA A 160 19.73 -33.84 -10.56
CA ALA A 160 18.44 -34.09 -11.24
C ALA A 160 17.27 -33.86 -10.28
N HIS A 161 17.34 -34.41 -9.07
CA HIS A 161 16.30 -34.22 -8.05
C HIS A 161 16.10 -32.74 -7.68
N GLU A 162 17.19 -31.98 -7.53
CA GLU A 162 17.13 -30.57 -7.19
C GLU A 162 16.55 -29.73 -8.35
N ALA A 163 16.91 -30.08 -9.59
CA ALA A 163 16.33 -29.44 -10.78
C ALA A 163 14.82 -29.70 -10.90
N GLU A 164 14.36 -30.94 -10.64
CA GLU A 164 12.93 -31.28 -10.61
C GLU A 164 12.18 -30.52 -9.51
N ARG A 165 12.81 -30.35 -8.34
CA ARG A 165 12.25 -29.54 -7.25
C ARG A 165 12.08 -28.09 -7.66
N MET A 166 13.10 -27.48 -8.31
CA MET A 166 13.03 -26.11 -8.83
C MET A 166 11.93 -25.96 -9.87
N THR A 167 11.78 -26.91 -10.78
CA THR A 167 10.73 -26.89 -11.80
C THR A 167 9.34 -26.88 -11.16
N ARG A 168 9.10 -27.74 -10.17
CA ARG A 168 7.83 -27.76 -9.43
C ARG A 168 7.55 -26.41 -8.74
N LEU A 169 8.57 -25.81 -8.10
CA LEU A 169 8.41 -24.50 -7.47
C LEU A 169 8.01 -23.43 -8.48
N VAL A 170 8.60 -23.44 -9.67
CA VAL A 170 8.24 -22.49 -10.75
C VAL A 170 6.81 -22.72 -11.23
N ASP A 171 6.40 -23.97 -11.40
CA ASP A 171 5.03 -24.31 -11.83
C ASP A 171 3.98 -23.88 -10.79
N ASP A 172 4.27 -24.05 -9.50
CA ASP A 172 3.42 -23.59 -8.40
C ASP A 172 3.27 -22.06 -8.42
N LEU A 173 4.36 -21.33 -8.67
CA LEU A 173 4.37 -19.88 -8.77
C LEU A 173 3.56 -19.39 -9.99
N LEU A 174 3.70 -20.04 -11.13
CA LEU A 174 2.94 -19.69 -12.33
C LEU A 174 1.44 -19.99 -12.16
N SER A 175 1.10 -21.05 -11.44
CA SER A 175 -0.29 -21.38 -11.11
C SER A 175 -0.92 -20.33 -10.21
N LEU A 176 -0.19 -19.83 -9.22
CA LEU A 176 -0.65 -18.75 -8.34
C LEU A 176 -0.88 -17.45 -9.13
N SER A 177 0.05 -17.10 -10.03
CA SER A 177 -0.08 -15.90 -10.88
C SER A 177 -1.32 -15.95 -11.79
N ARG A 178 -1.66 -17.13 -12.31
CA ARG A 178 -2.88 -17.31 -13.12
C ARG A 178 -4.16 -17.12 -12.30
N VAL A 179 -4.20 -17.63 -11.08
CA VAL A 179 -5.36 -17.45 -10.18
C VAL A 179 -5.57 -15.95 -9.88
N GLU A 180 -4.49 -15.19 -9.62
CA GLU A 180 -4.57 -13.74 -9.41
C GLU A 180 -5.06 -12.97 -10.67
N GLU A 181 -4.71 -13.43 -11.86
CA GLU A 181 -5.19 -12.83 -13.12
C GLU A 181 -6.68 -13.14 -13.34
N ASP A 182 -7.11 -14.37 -13.09
CA ASP A 182 -8.49 -14.81 -13.27
C ASP A 182 -9.45 -14.15 -12.27
N GLU A 183 -9.00 -13.87 -11.04
CA GLU A 183 -9.80 -13.13 -10.05
C GLU A 183 -10.14 -11.69 -10.50
N ARG A 184 -9.33 -11.08 -11.37
CA ARG A 184 -9.58 -9.74 -11.93
C ARG A 184 -10.51 -9.74 -13.12
N VAL A 185 -10.76 -10.92 -13.73
CA VAL A 185 -11.68 -11.05 -14.86
C VAL A 185 -13.08 -11.34 -14.34
N ARG A 186 -14.00 -10.39 -14.51
CA ARG A 186 -15.42 -10.64 -14.17
C ARG A 186 -15.94 -11.83 -14.98
N PRO A 187 -16.59 -12.81 -14.34
CA PRO A 187 -17.26 -13.89 -15.06
C PRO A 187 -18.23 -13.30 -16.10
N ARG A 188 -18.09 -13.70 -17.33
CA ARG A 188 -18.98 -13.25 -18.44
C ARG A 188 -20.10 -14.25 -18.73
N GLU A 189 -20.05 -15.42 -18.14
CA GLU A 189 -21.08 -16.44 -18.32
C GLU A 189 -22.26 -16.15 -17.40
N LEU A 190 -23.44 -16.11 -18.00
CA LEU A 190 -24.71 -16.04 -17.27
C LEU A 190 -24.93 -17.40 -16.61
N VAL A 191 -24.86 -17.45 -15.28
CA VAL A 191 -25.23 -18.63 -14.49
C VAL A 191 -26.73 -18.57 -14.27
N ASP A 192 -27.43 -19.55 -14.80
CA ASP A 192 -28.86 -19.71 -14.54
C ASP A 192 -29.06 -20.20 -13.11
N LEU A 193 -29.61 -19.35 -12.26
CA LEU A 193 -29.92 -19.66 -10.87
C LEU A 193 -31.34 -20.26 -10.84
N CYS A 194 -31.46 -21.56 -11.15
CA CYS A 194 -32.70 -22.34 -10.89
C CYS A 194 -32.74 -22.83 -9.46
#